data_1b76f980abca9b7d00ad0a0b7404308e
#
_entry.id   1b76f980abca9b7d00ad0a0b7404308e
#
_cell.length_a   1.000
_cell.length_b   1.000
_cell.length_c   1.000
_cell.angle_alpha   90.00
_cell.angle_beta   90.00
_cell.angle_gamma   90.00
#
_symmetry.space_group_name_H-M   'P 1'
#
loop_
_entity.id
_entity.type
_entity.pdbx_description
1 polymer ?
#
loop_
_entity_poly.entity_id
_entity_poly.type
_entity_poly.pdbx_seq_one_letter_code
_entity_poly.pdbx_strand_id
1 'polypeptide(L)'
;MRARPSITVVCAAALVFLGGCATTSDPDTASVPASVTEGKKDMPPPVAAIADDPAAPVSLTLDGVTAPTDPVATDASGTLLPPQDVSRLGWWVDSAMPGGGSGAIVVTGHVDDVDQGDGFAARFADVREGDELTVSTGDGRAREYRVDRLLSVGNEGNLPLDEINRLDGPETLLLVTCGGEFVGPPLGYANNDFVFAVPTGPAAEVPAP
;
A
#
# COMPACT_ATOMS: atom_id res chain seq x y z
N MET A 1 -2.45 -49.80 -8.35
CA MET A 1 -3.89 -49.82 -8.19
C MET A 1 -4.22 -49.75 -6.69
N ARG A 2 -4.62 -48.60 -6.18
CA ARG A 2 -5.17 -48.44 -4.81
C ARG A 2 -6.39 -47.53 -4.93
N ALA A 3 -7.54 -48.11 -4.53
CA ALA A 3 -8.86 -47.50 -4.61
C ALA A 3 -9.05 -46.39 -3.56
N ARG A 4 -9.71 -45.31 -3.95
CA ARG A 4 -10.16 -44.20 -3.07
C ARG A 4 -11.57 -44.54 -2.54
N PRO A 5 -11.87 -44.31 -1.27
CA PRO A 5 -13.24 -44.38 -0.76
C PRO A 5 -14.00 -43.08 -1.01
N SER A 6 -15.20 -43.19 -1.55
CA SER A 6 -16.20 -42.14 -1.68
C SER A 6 -16.93 -41.93 -0.35
N ILE A 7 -17.02 -40.67 0.10
CA ILE A 7 -17.83 -40.29 1.26
C ILE A 7 -19.14 -39.71 0.75
N THR A 8 -20.24 -40.38 1.08
CA THR A 8 -21.60 -39.93 0.83
C THR A 8 -22.10 -39.09 2.00
N VAL A 9 -22.50 -37.84 1.75
CA VAL A 9 -23.14 -36.98 2.74
C VAL A 9 -24.64 -37.09 2.59
N VAL A 10 -25.34 -37.55 3.65
CA VAL A 10 -26.76 -37.63 3.77
C VAL A 10 -27.31 -36.32 4.34
N CYS A 11 -28.18 -35.65 3.59
CA CYS A 11 -29.02 -34.55 4.06
C CYS A 11 -30.23 -35.09 4.83
N ALA A 12 -30.33 -34.69 6.12
CA ALA A 12 -31.58 -34.91 6.90
C ALA A 12 -32.34 -33.57 6.98
N ALA A 13 -33.53 -33.53 6.34
CA ALA A 13 -34.52 -32.48 6.47
C ALA A 13 -35.37 -32.71 7.71
N ALA A 14 -35.46 -31.72 8.60
CA ALA A 14 -36.45 -31.73 9.68
C ALA A 14 -37.42 -30.55 9.48
N LEU A 15 -38.65 -30.91 9.15
CA LEU A 15 -39.85 -30.06 9.15
C LEU A 15 -40.41 -30.02 10.58
N VAL A 16 -40.66 -28.84 11.14
CA VAL A 16 -41.52 -28.64 12.31
C VAL A 16 -42.53 -27.54 12.05
N PHE A 17 -43.78 -27.89 12.38
CA PHE A 17 -45.03 -27.19 12.10
C PHE A 17 -45.38 -26.07 13.11
N LEU A 18 -45.99 -25.03 12.58
CA LEU A 18 -47.15 -24.21 13.01
C LEU A 18 -47.47 -24.03 14.50
N GLY A 19 -47.56 -22.79 14.90
CA GLY A 19 -48.36 -22.30 16.01
C GLY A 19 -48.62 -20.81 15.82
N GLY A 20 -49.79 -20.48 15.30
CA GLY A 20 -50.26 -19.10 15.17
C GLY A 20 -50.83 -18.57 16.48
N CYS A 21 -50.68 -17.28 16.75
CA CYS A 21 -51.62 -16.44 17.52
C CYS A 21 -51.55 -15.02 16.96
N ALA A 22 -52.71 -14.58 16.50
CA ALA A 22 -52.97 -13.23 16.08
C ALA A 22 -53.22 -12.35 17.32
N THR A 23 -52.58 -11.18 17.38
CA THR A 23 -53.07 -10.02 18.16
C THR A 23 -52.75 -8.73 17.41
N THR A 24 -53.79 -8.08 17.01
CA THR A 24 -54.13 -6.66 16.83
C THR A 24 -53.00 -5.66 16.57
N SER A 25 -53.20 -4.98 15.47
CA SER A 25 -52.56 -3.77 14.98
C SER A 25 -52.57 -2.59 15.95
N ASP A 26 -51.41 -1.93 16.07
CA ASP A 26 -51.36 -0.48 16.33
C ASP A 26 -50.38 0.13 15.28
N PRO A 27 -50.83 1.20 14.60
CA PRO A 27 -49.99 1.87 13.63
C PRO A 27 -49.20 2.99 14.30
N ASP A 28 -48.07 3.30 13.75
CA ASP A 28 -47.19 4.42 14.04
C ASP A 28 -46.09 4.22 15.09
N THR A 29 -45.00 3.60 14.64
CA THR A 29 -43.68 4.07 14.98
C THR A 29 -42.82 3.83 13.77
N ALA A 30 -42.60 4.87 12.98
CA ALA A 30 -41.60 4.87 11.92
C ALA A 30 -40.24 4.55 12.54
N SER A 31 -39.81 3.32 12.39
CA SER A 31 -38.42 2.94 12.66
C SER A 31 -37.54 3.73 11.70
N VAL A 32 -36.94 4.78 12.19
CA VAL A 32 -35.79 5.44 11.59
C VAL A 32 -34.77 4.32 11.36
N PRO A 33 -34.31 4.06 10.11
CA PRO A 33 -33.23 3.12 9.92
C PRO A 33 -32.06 3.62 10.76
N ALA A 34 -31.57 2.77 11.65
CA ALA A 34 -30.33 3.02 12.35
C ALA A 34 -29.30 3.35 11.26
N SER A 35 -28.80 4.56 11.25
CA SER A 35 -27.63 4.93 10.47
C SER A 35 -26.57 3.92 10.83
N VAL A 36 -26.24 3.04 9.90
CA VAL A 36 -25.03 2.22 9.98
C VAL A 36 -23.92 3.26 9.93
N THR A 37 -23.41 3.62 11.08
CA THR A 37 -22.15 4.33 11.18
C THR A 37 -21.16 3.34 10.60
N GLU A 38 -20.78 3.51 9.33
CA GLU A 38 -19.65 2.81 8.75
C GLU A 38 -18.48 3.10 9.68
N GLY A 39 -18.10 2.08 10.45
CA GLY A 39 -17.00 2.19 11.38
C GLY A 39 -15.77 2.59 10.59
N LYS A 40 -15.20 3.76 10.92
CA LYS A 40 -13.89 4.19 10.45
C LYS A 40 -12.96 3.00 10.59
N LYS A 41 -12.47 2.49 9.46
CA LYS A 41 -11.43 1.48 9.47
C LYS A 41 -10.13 2.24 9.76
N ASP A 42 -9.73 2.27 11.03
CA ASP A 42 -8.43 2.83 11.38
C ASP A 42 -7.36 2.04 10.63
N MET A 43 -6.56 2.75 9.82
CA MET A 43 -5.40 2.16 9.17
C MET A 43 -4.46 1.66 10.27
N PRO A 44 -3.98 0.40 10.21
CA PRO A 44 -3.02 -0.06 11.19
C PRO A 44 -1.74 0.79 11.11
N PRO A 45 -1.12 1.09 12.27
CA PRO A 45 0.11 1.87 12.27
C PRO A 45 1.24 1.06 11.61
N PRO A 46 2.18 1.74 10.93
CA PRO A 46 3.41 1.10 10.44
C PRO A 46 4.28 0.64 11.63
N VAL A 47 5.15 -0.32 11.35
CA VAL A 47 6.24 -0.63 12.27
C VAL A 47 7.32 0.42 12.05
N ALA A 48 7.48 1.32 13.01
CA ALA A 48 8.52 2.34 12.97
C ALA A 48 9.90 1.70 13.06
N ALA A 49 10.83 2.19 12.25
CA ALA A 49 12.23 1.77 12.25
C ALA A 49 13.15 2.97 12.52
N ILE A 50 14.43 2.68 12.78
CA ILE A 50 15.47 3.69 12.92
C ILE A 50 16.43 3.52 11.74
N ALA A 51 16.77 4.64 11.10
CA ALA A 51 17.80 4.68 10.07
C ALA A 51 18.93 5.59 10.56
N ASP A 52 20.00 5.00 11.05
CA ASP A 52 21.19 5.73 11.51
C ASP A 52 22.13 6.07 10.35
N ASP A 53 21.95 5.46 9.17
CA ASP A 53 22.76 5.74 8.00
C ASP A 53 22.34 7.09 7.38
N PRO A 54 23.26 8.07 7.26
CA PRO A 54 22.95 9.35 6.64
C PRO A 54 22.57 9.26 5.16
N ALA A 55 22.86 8.14 4.47
CA ALA A 55 22.42 7.89 3.11
C ALA A 55 20.95 7.44 3.03
N ALA A 56 20.25 7.24 4.17
CA ALA A 56 18.84 6.93 4.18
C ALA A 56 17.99 8.03 3.52
N PRO A 57 16.94 7.66 2.76
CA PRO A 57 16.05 8.64 2.14
C PRO A 57 15.29 9.43 3.22
N VAL A 58 15.20 10.73 3.05
CA VAL A 58 14.46 11.65 3.94
C VAL A 58 13.29 12.32 3.24
N SER A 59 13.29 12.36 1.91
CA SER A 59 12.15 12.86 1.13
C SER A 59 12.18 12.34 -0.31
N LEU A 60 11.00 12.36 -0.94
CA LEU A 60 10.80 12.10 -2.36
C LEU A 60 10.06 13.28 -2.98
N THR A 61 10.55 13.75 -4.13
CA THR A 61 9.93 14.81 -4.94
C THR A 61 9.42 14.23 -6.26
N LEU A 62 8.17 14.51 -6.57
CA LEU A 62 7.51 14.16 -7.82
C LEU A 62 6.69 15.37 -8.29
N ASP A 63 6.81 15.76 -9.56
CA ASP A 63 6.13 16.93 -10.15
C ASP A 63 6.30 18.23 -9.34
N GLY A 64 7.48 18.43 -8.76
CA GLY A 64 7.79 19.60 -7.93
C GLY A 64 7.15 19.60 -6.54
N VAL A 65 6.43 18.55 -6.16
CA VAL A 65 5.87 18.36 -4.82
C VAL A 65 6.74 17.37 -4.04
N THR A 66 7.08 17.71 -2.80
CA THR A 66 7.97 16.92 -1.94
C THR A 66 7.20 16.34 -0.76
N ALA A 67 7.35 15.03 -0.53
CA ALA A 67 6.88 14.34 0.67
C ALA A 67 8.05 13.90 1.55
N PRO A 68 7.95 14.08 2.87
CA PRO A 68 8.88 13.45 3.81
C PRO A 68 8.80 11.92 3.73
N THR A 69 9.93 11.25 3.96
CA THR A 69 10.02 9.78 3.97
C THR A 69 10.48 9.31 5.34
N ASP A 70 9.69 8.45 5.97
CA ASP A 70 10.00 7.84 7.26
C ASP A 70 10.57 6.43 7.09
N PRO A 71 11.53 6.00 7.91
CA PRO A 71 11.96 4.61 7.94
C PRO A 71 10.87 3.71 8.54
N VAL A 72 10.50 2.66 7.83
CA VAL A 72 9.49 1.67 8.25
C VAL A 72 10.01 0.25 8.05
N ALA A 73 9.54 -0.67 8.87
CA ALA A 73 9.83 -2.10 8.76
C ALA A 73 8.54 -2.89 8.47
N THR A 74 8.69 -4.14 8.03
CA THR A 74 7.58 -5.08 7.97
C THR A 74 7.14 -5.51 9.37
N ASP A 75 5.85 -5.81 9.52
CA ASP A 75 5.33 -6.42 10.74
C ASP A 75 5.72 -7.92 10.83
N ALA A 76 5.28 -8.60 11.91
CA ALA A 76 5.57 -10.02 12.12
C ALA A 76 4.96 -10.96 11.06
N SER A 77 4.00 -10.47 10.26
CA SER A 77 3.41 -11.21 9.13
C SER A 77 4.14 -10.95 7.81
N GLY A 78 5.12 -10.04 7.79
CA GLY A 78 5.82 -9.60 6.59
C GLY A 78 5.09 -8.50 5.81
N THR A 79 4.09 -7.85 6.41
CA THR A 79 3.35 -6.77 5.78
C THR A 79 4.09 -5.44 5.97
N LEU A 80 4.32 -4.73 4.88
CA LEU A 80 4.86 -3.37 4.88
C LEU A 80 3.70 -2.37 4.85
N LEU A 81 3.62 -1.52 5.88
CA LEU A 81 2.58 -0.51 6.00
C LEU A 81 3.20 0.90 5.89
N PRO A 82 2.61 1.81 5.11
CA PRO A 82 3.03 3.20 5.03
C PRO A 82 2.67 3.98 6.31
N PRO A 83 3.27 5.19 6.54
CA PRO A 83 2.88 6.06 7.63
C PRO A 83 1.39 6.39 7.62
N GLN A 84 0.78 6.56 8.81
CA GLN A 84 -0.64 6.91 8.93
C GLN A 84 -0.96 8.34 8.44
N ASP A 85 0.02 9.23 8.49
CA ASP A 85 -0.07 10.54 7.84
C ASP A 85 0.10 10.34 6.33
N VAL A 86 -0.98 10.49 5.57
CA VAL A 86 -1.02 10.24 4.12
C VAL A 86 -0.18 11.21 3.29
N SER A 87 0.24 12.32 3.89
CA SER A 87 1.19 13.26 3.25
C SER A 87 2.64 12.77 3.28
N ARG A 88 2.93 11.69 4.02
CA ARG A 88 4.25 11.11 4.23
C ARG A 88 4.38 9.77 3.49
N LEU A 89 5.62 9.39 3.22
CA LEU A 89 5.98 8.10 2.62
C LEU A 89 6.77 7.26 3.62
N GLY A 90 6.73 5.94 3.45
CA GLY A 90 7.53 4.99 4.21
C GLY A 90 8.62 4.39 3.34
N TRP A 91 9.89 4.49 3.74
CA TRP A 91 10.98 3.73 3.13
C TRP A 91 11.22 2.44 3.93
N TRP A 92 11.19 1.30 3.26
CA TRP A 92 11.45 0.01 3.90
C TRP A 92 12.95 -0.15 4.21
N VAL A 93 13.29 -0.22 5.51
CA VAL A 93 14.69 -0.21 5.98
C VAL A 93 15.50 -1.44 5.57
N ASP A 94 14.86 -2.58 5.30
CA ASP A 94 15.51 -3.80 4.81
C ASP A 94 15.70 -3.81 3.28
N SER A 95 15.26 -2.75 2.59
CA SER A 95 15.49 -2.55 1.16
C SER A 95 16.83 -1.86 0.89
N ALA A 96 17.19 -1.69 -0.39
CA ALA A 96 18.42 -1.02 -0.77
C ALA A 96 18.43 0.48 -0.40
N MET A 97 19.63 1.08 -0.40
CA MET A 97 19.87 2.49 -0.17
C MET A 97 20.02 3.28 -1.47
N PRO A 98 19.48 4.51 -1.55
CA PRO A 98 19.70 5.40 -2.69
C PRO A 98 21.20 5.66 -2.90
N GLY A 99 21.67 5.46 -4.15
CA GLY A 99 23.07 5.67 -4.47
C GLY A 99 24.00 4.52 -4.11
N GLY A 100 23.49 3.42 -3.59
CA GLY A 100 24.24 2.19 -3.33
C GLY A 100 24.65 1.44 -4.60
N GLY A 101 24.06 1.77 -5.74
CA GLY A 101 24.36 1.19 -7.05
C GLY A 101 23.72 -0.16 -7.32
N SER A 102 23.03 -0.76 -6.35
CA SER A 102 22.39 -2.06 -6.50
C SER A 102 21.14 -2.20 -5.64
N GLY A 103 20.25 -3.13 -6.06
CA GLY A 103 19.07 -3.51 -5.31
C GLY A 103 17.85 -2.59 -5.54
N ALA A 104 16.72 -2.97 -4.94
CA ALA A 104 15.48 -2.21 -4.96
C ALA A 104 15.36 -1.33 -3.71
N ILE A 105 15.12 -0.04 -3.88
CA ILE A 105 14.81 0.93 -2.84
C ILE A 105 13.30 1.01 -2.78
N VAL A 106 12.68 0.48 -1.74
CA VAL A 106 11.22 0.36 -1.67
C VAL A 106 10.61 1.48 -0.84
N VAL A 107 9.73 2.26 -1.47
CA VAL A 107 9.01 3.37 -0.85
C VAL A 107 7.51 3.14 -1.02
N THR A 108 6.75 3.25 0.07
CA THR A 108 5.31 3.05 0.08
C THR A 108 4.57 4.27 0.62
N GLY A 109 3.32 4.45 0.20
CA GLY A 109 2.44 5.51 0.66
C GLY A 109 0.97 5.16 0.52
N HIS A 110 0.11 5.81 1.30
CA HIS A 110 -1.33 5.72 1.13
C HIS A 110 -1.82 6.62 -0.01
N VAL A 111 -2.77 6.10 -0.80
CA VAL A 111 -3.46 6.89 -1.84
C VAL A 111 -4.28 7.99 -1.19
N ASP A 112 -5.06 7.63 -0.17
CA ASP A 112 -5.97 8.53 0.53
C ASP A 112 -6.26 8.05 1.95
N ASP A 113 -6.97 8.90 2.69
CA ASP A 113 -7.64 8.57 3.95
C ASP A 113 -8.93 9.37 4.05
N VAL A 114 -9.97 8.77 4.62
CA VAL A 114 -11.32 9.37 4.70
C VAL A 114 -11.34 10.71 5.46
N ASP A 115 -10.46 10.91 6.41
CA ASP A 115 -10.38 12.12 7.23
C ASP A 115 -9.30 13.10 6.72
N GLN A 116 -8.25 12.59 6.07
CA GLN A 116 -7.10 13.38 5.62
C GLN A 116 -7.18 13.76 4.13
N GLY A 117 -8.04 13.08 3.35
CA GLY A 117 -8.15 13.26 1.91
C GLY A 117 -7.03 12.56 1.14
N ASP A 118 -6.69 13.09 -0.05
CA ASP A 118 -5.69 12.50 -0.93
C ASP A 118 -4.30 12.53 -0.30
N GLY A 119 -3.65 11.37 -0.30
CA GLY A 119 -2.27 11.21 0.13
C GLY A 119 -1.27 11.59 -0.96
N PHE A 120 0.00 11.69 -0.58
CA PHE A 120 1.04 11.97 -1.59
C PHE A 120 1.10 10.86 -2.66
N ALA A 121 0.89 9.59 -2.26
CA ALA A 121 0.99 8.46 -3.18
C ALA A 121 -0.18 8.39 -4.19
N ALA A 122 -1.24 9.19 -4.06
CA ALA A 122 -2.24 9.36 -5.12
C ALA A 122 -1.60 9.82 -6.45
N ARG A 123 -0.49 10.59 -6.37
CA ARG A 123 0.26 11.05 -7.54
C ARG A 123 0.91 9.92 -8.34
N PHE A 124 1.11 8.75 -7.73
CA PHE A 124 1.74 7.60 -8.42
C PHE A 124 0.84 7.06 -9.55
N ALA A 125 -0.48 7.26 -9.45
CA ALA A 125 -1.42 6.88 -10.50
C ALA A 125 -1.31 7.73 -11.79
N ASP A 126 -0.79 8.94 -11.70
CA ASP A 126 -0.63 9.86 -12.82
C ASP A 126 0.76 9.77 -13.48
N VAL A 127 1.70 9.05 -12.86
CA VAL A 127 3.07 8.87 -13.32
C VAL A 127 3.11 8.09 -14.64
N ARG A 128 4.03 8.46 -15.50
CA ARG A 128 4.26 7.85 -16.81
C ARG A 128 5.73 7.47 -17.00
N GLU A 129 5.96 6.52 -17.87
CA GLU A 129 7.34 6.20 -18.30
C GLU A 129 8.03 7.46 -18.85
N GLY A 130 9.24 7.71 -18.36
CA GLY A 130 10.03 8.89 -18.68
C GLY A 130 9.93 10.04 -17.67
N ASP A 131 8.94 10.03 -16.76
CA ASP A 131 8.82 11.03 -15.70
C ASP A 131 10.01 10.94 -14.73
N GLU A 132 10.35 12.08 -14.12
CA GLU A 132 11.51 12.19 -13.24
C GLU A 132 11.08 12.33 -11.77
N LEU A 133 11.85 11.67 -10.91
CA LEU A 133 11.68 11.71 -9.45
C LEU A 133 13.02 12.03 -8.82
N THR A 134 12.97 12.72 -7.67
CA THR A 134 14.17 13.01 -6.89
C THR A 134 14.03 12.44 -5.48
N VAL A 135 15.00 11.64 -5.04
CA VAL A 135 15.13 11.20 -3.65
C VAL A 135 16.22 12.00 -2.98
N SER A 136 15.89 12.70 -1.88
CA SER A 136 16.90 13.36 -1.03
C SER A 136 17.25 12.46 0.15
N THR A 137 18.52 12.47 0.53
CA THR A 137 19.07 11.65 1.62
C THR A 137 19.54 12.52 2.78
N GLY A 138 19.67 11.93 3.97
CA GLY A 138 20.04 12.64 5.20
C GLY A 138 21.45 13.23 5.19
N ASP A 139 22.34 12.78 4.31
CA ASP A 139 23.67 13.36 4.09
C ASP A 139 23.67 14.59 3.18
N GLY A 140 22.48 15.09 2.81
CA GLY A 140 22.32 16.29 1.98
C GLY A 140 22.56 16.04 0.50
N ARG A 141 22.42 14.81 0.03
CA ARG A 141 22.50 14.48 -1.40
C ARG A 141 21.10 14.31 -2.00
N ALA A 142 21.02 14.49 -3.31
CA ALA A 142 19.85 14.17 -4.12
C ALA A 142 20.23 13.17 -5.21
N ARG A 143 19.33 12.24 -5.46
CA ARG A 143 19.47 11.28 -6.53
C ARG A 143 18.25 11.34 -7.44
N GLU A 144 18.52 11.52 -8.72
CA GLU A 144 17.48 11.59 -9.74
C GLU A 144 17.23 10.21 -10.33
N TYR A 145 15.95 9.89 -10.50
CA TYR A 145 15.45 8.66 -11.11
C TYR A 145 14.51 9.01 -12.24
N ARG A 146 14.46 8.17 -13.25
CA ARG A 146 13.48 8.22 -14.33
C ARG A 146 12.63 6.97 -14.32
N VAL A 147 11.32 7.16 -14.43
CA VAL A 147 10.37 6.05 -14.52
C VAL A 147 10.65 5.23 -15.77
N ASP A 148 10.86 3.94 -15.57
CA ASP A 148 11.19 2.96 -16.61
C ASP A 148 9.98 2.06 -16.90
N ARG A 149 9.18 1.74 -15.88
CA ARG A 149 8.07 0.79 -16.02
C ARG A 149 7.01 1.03 -14.94
N LEU A 150 5.77 0.76 -15.31
CA LEU A 150 4.61 0.74 -14.41
C LEU A 150 4.00 -0.67 -14.39
N LEU A 151 3.49 -1.09 -13.24
CA LEU A 151 2.82 -2.38 -13.08
C LEU A 151 1.66 -2.22 -12.12
N SER A 152 0.47 -2.70 -12.48
CA SER A 152 -0.69 -2.79 -11.59
C SER A 152 -1.06 -4.26 -11.42
N VAL A 153 -1.18 -4.71 -10.17
CA VAL A 153 -1.46 -6.10 -9.82
C VAL A 153 -2.70 -6.15 -8.93
N GLY A 154 -3.72 -6.90 -9.36
CA GLY A 154 -4.91 -7.13 -8.54
C GLY A 154 -4.56 -7.82 -7.21
N ASN A 155 -5.37 -7.59 -6.17
CA ASN A 155 -5.11 -8.10 -4.81
C ASN A 155 -5.00 -9.64 -4.74
N GLU A 156 -5.58 -10.37 -5.69
CA GLU A 156 -5.45 -11.84 -5.81
C GLU A 156 -4.31 -12.25 -6.76
N GLY A 157 -3.60 -11.27 -7.33
CA GLY A 157 -2.49 -11.50 -8.27
C GLY A 157 -1.18 -11.82 -7.57
N ASN A 158 -0.19 -12.22 -8.37
CA ASN A 158 1.15 -12.45 -7.86
C ASN A 158 1.92 -11.13 -7.82
N LEU A 159 2.20 -10.65 -6.62
CA LEU A 159 3.07 -9.49 -6.42
C LEU A 159 4.48 -9.78 -6.95
N PRO A 160 5.21 -8.77 -7.46
CA PRO A 160 6.58 -8.93 -7.97
C PRO A 160 7.60 -9.04 -6.83
N LEU A 161 7.44 -10.05 -5.94
CA LEU A 161 8.22 -10.19 -4.72
C LEU A 161 9.72 -10.34 -4.97
N ASP A 162 10.12 -10.98 -6.07
CA ASP A 162 11.53 -11.11 -6.45
C ASP A 162 12.16 -9.75 -6.77
N GLU A 163 11.37 -8.82 -7.31
CA GLU A 163 11.83 -7.46 -7.58
C GLU A 163 11.79 -6.58 -6.33
N ILE A 164 10.75 -6.71 -5.50
CA ILE A 164 10.60 -5.95 -4.24
C ILE A 164 11.74 -6.30 -3.26
N ASN A 165 12.06 -7.59 -3.12
CA ASN A 165 13.04 -8.07 -2.14
C ASN A 165 14.49 -8.11 -2.67
N ARG A 166 14.73 -7.58 -3.86
CA ARG A 166 16.02 -7.67 -4.53
C ARG A 166 17.04 -6.71 -3.90
N LEU A 167 18.15 -7.24 -3.39
CA LEU A 167 19.27 -6.48 -2.85
C LEU A 167 20.49 -6.43 -3.78
N ASP A 168 20.44 -7.12 -4.91
CA ASP A 168 21.49 -7.18 -5.94
C ASP A 168 20.97 -6.63 -7.28
N GLY A 169 21.81 -6.72 -8.34
CA GLY A 169 21.47 -6.20 -9.65
C GLY A 169 21.38 -4.67 -9.70
N PRO A 170 20.87 -4.08 -10.79
CA PRO A 170 20.82 -2.63 -10.96
C PRO A 170 19.99 -1.93 -9.88
N GLU A 171 20.46 -0.77 -9.40
CA GLU A 171 19.69 0.07 -8.50
C GLU A 171 18.36 0.46 -9.14
N THR A 172 17.27 0.30 -8.40
CA THR A 172 15.91 0.63 -8.84
C THR A 172 15.15 1.28 -7.68
N LEU A 173 14.56 2.43 -7.90
CA LEU A 173 13.56 3.01 -6.99
C LEU A 173 12.22 2.37 -7.32
N LEU A 174 11.60 1.74 -6.32
CA LEU A 174 10.31 1.08 -6.42
C LEU A 174 9.31 1.78 -5.52
N LEU A 175 8.33 2.48 -6.12
CA LEU A 175 7.23 3.08 -5.39
C LEU A 175 6.04 2.12 -5.39
N VAL A 176 5.40 1.97 -4.23
CA VAL A 176 4.29 1.03 -4.03
C VAL A 176 3.13 1.75 -3.36
N THR A 177 1.93 1.59 -3.91
CA THR A 177 0.70 2.12 -3.33
C THR A 177 -0.51 1.24 -3.68
N CYS A 178 -1.63 1.50 -3.04
CA CYS A 178 -2.91 0.95 -3.48
C CYS A 178 -3.33 1.60 -4.80
N GLY A 179 -4.06 0.87 -5.65
CA GLY A 179 -4.53 1.38 -6.94
C GLY A 179 -5.77 0.67 -7.45
N GLY A 180 -6.19 1.03 -8.67
CA GLY A 180 -7.40 0.51 -9.27
C GLY A 180 -8.67 1.11 -8.66
N GLU A 181 -9.81 0.42 -8.83
CA GLU A 181 -11.11 0.84 -8.31
C GLU A 181 -11.18 0.64 -6.78
N PHE A 182 -11.80 1.58 -6.06
CA PHE A 182 -12.13 1.39 -4.66
C PHE A 182 -13.34 0.45 -4.54
N VAL A 183 -13.11 -0.77 -4.05
CA VAL A 183 -14.11 -1.84 -3.93
C VAL A 183 -14.71 -1.95 -2.53
N GLY A 184 -14.34 -1.07 -1.62
CA GLY A 184 -14.87 -1.00 -0.26
C GLY A 184 -14.19 -1.96 0.72
N PRO A 185 -14.57 -1.87 2.02
CA PRO A 185 -14.04 -2.74 3.07
C PRO A 185 -14.42 -4.21 2.82
N PRO A 186 -13.57 -5.20 3.22
CA PRO A 186 -12.26 -5.00 3.85
C PRO A 186 -11.09 -4.77 2.87
N LEU A 187 -11.31 -4.87 1.58
CA LEU A 187 -10.25 -4.87 0.56
C LEU A 187 -9.68 -3.47 0.29
N GLY A 188 -10.51 -2.41 0.36
CA GLY A 188 -10.11 -1.07 -0.03
C GLY A 188 -10.01 -0.91 -1.54
N TYR A 189 -8.83 -0.75 -2.08
CA TYR A 189 -8.55 -0.68 -3.51
C TYR A 189 -8.36 -2.07 -4.12
N ALA A 190 -8.70 -2.22 -5.39
CA ALA A 190 -8.67 -3.51 -6.10
C ALA A 190 -7.25 -4.00 -6.41
N ASN A 191 -6.28 -3.09 -6.52
CA ASN A 191 -4.93 -3.37 -6.98
C ASN A 191 -3.86 -2.83 -6.02
N ASN A 192 -2.64 -3.31 -6.22
CA ASN A 192 -1.40 -2.66 -5.81
C ASN A 192 -0.70 -2.13 -7.06
N ASP A 193 -0.32 -0.86 -7.05
CA ASP A 193 0.36 -0.19 -8.15
C ASP A 193 1.84 -0.01 -7.81
N PHE A 194 2.68 -0.27 -8.80
CA PHE A 194 4.14 -0.24 -8.70
C PHE A 194 4.71 0.68 -9.77
N VAL A 195 5.57 1.60 -9.35
CA VAL A 195 6.36 2.46 -10.24
C VAL A 195 7.82 2.07 -10.10
N PHE A 196 8.44 1.62 -11.18
CA PHE A 196 9.87 1.28 -11.24
C PHE A 196 10.62 2.42 -11.91
N ALA A 197 11.63 2.96 -11.24
CA ALA A 197 12.45 4.04 -11.77
C ALA A 197 13.93 3.72 -11.62
N VAL A 198 14.73 4.10 -12.62
CA VAL A 198 16.17 3.87 -12.66
C VAL A 198 16.93 5.16 -12.47
N PRO A 199 18.12 5.15 -11.83
CA PRO A 199 18.91 6.36 -11.65
C PRO A 199 19.35 6.96 -12.98
N THR A 200 19.27 8.30 -13.13
CA THR A 200 19.66 9.01 -14.34
C THR A 200 21.12 9.44 -14.34
N GLY A 201 21.78 9.40 -13.19
CA GLY A 201 23.18 9.81 -13.01
C GLY A 201 23.68 9.54 -11.60
N PRO A 202 24.91 10.00 -11.27
CA PRO A 202 25.44 9.94 -9.92
C PRO A 202 24.62 10.87 -9.00
N ALA A 203 24.61 10.59 -7.67
CA ALA A 203 24.01 11.50 -6.70
C ALA A 203 24.67 12.88 -6.74
N ALA A 204 23.86 13.94 -6.76
CA ALA A 204 24.31 15.32 -6.69
C ALA A 204 24.16 15.88 -5.26
N GLU A 205 24.97 16.88 -4.89
CA GLU A 205 24.77 17.62 -3.64
C GLU A 205 23.52 18.50 -3.75
N VAL A 206 22.66 18.47 -2.72
CA VAL A 206 21.54 19.42 -2.62
C VAL A 206 22.13 20.78 -2.21
N PRO A 207 21.89 21.88 -2.96
CA PRO A 207 22.29 23.20 -2.50
C PRO A 207 21.67 23.49 -1.13
N ALA A 208 22.48 23.95 -0.18
CA ALA A 208 21.96 24.42 1.10
C ALA A 208 20.98 25.58 0.87
N PRO A 209 19.87 25.65 1.65
CA PRO A 209 18.85 26.69 1.51
C PRO A 209 19.37 28.09 1.86
#